data_72df14f853ccfd07313e52d823a7cc32
#
_entry.id   72df14f853ccfd07313e52d823a7cc32
#
_cell.length_a   1.000
_cell.length_b   1.000
_cell.length_c   1.000
_cell.angle_alpha   90.00
_cell.angle_beta   90.00
_cell.angle_gamma   90.00
#
_symmetry.space_group_name_H-M   'P 1'
#
loop_
_entity.id
_entity.type
_entity.pdbx_description
1 polymer ?
#
loop_
_entity_poly.entity_id
_entity_poly.type
_entity_poly.pdbx_seq_one_letter_code
_entity_poly.pdbx_strand_id
1 'polypeptide(L)'
;MLTAGPPGGAAAVVFVHGNPGPADDWRELLTRAGELGRAIAPDMPGYGRADKPKDFSYSVDGYARHLAALLDQLGITRAHIVAHDFGGPWALAWAARYPDAFASATLINTGVLTGYRWHRYARIWRTAGLGEVFQATTSRPAFRLLLGRENPRLTRDQIDRIYDASRSWATKRAVLKLYRATPAAKLAGPAAALRPLDRPALVIWGTKDAYLPREQAERQRQAFPSAQIEMLDGHGHWVMLEDPGRVASLVIPFLARQLPGPATGSPVSPPPGS
;
A
#
# COMPACT_ATOMS: atom_id res chain seq x y z
N MET A 1 -4.77 6.89 11.74
CA MET A 1 -3.65 7.31 10.87
C MET A 1 -2.40 7.45 11.71
N LEU A 2 -1.25 6.99 11.22
CA LEU A 2 0.08 7.26 11.78
C LEU A 2 0.73 8.39 10.98
N THR A 3 1.61 9.16 11.63
CA THR A 3 2.35 10.26 11.01
C THR A 3 3.79 10.27 11.49
N ALA A 4 4.72 10.74 10.66
CA ALA A 4 6.11 10.97 11.00
C ALA A 4 6.64 12.21 10.23
N GLY A 5 7.72 12.79 10.71
CA GLY A 5 8.31 14.01 10.13
C GLY A 5 7.51 15.28 10.44
N PRO A 6 7.84 16.39 9.79
CA PRO A 6 7.18 17.67 10.02
C PRO A 6 5.68 17.59 9.67
N PRO A 7 4.78 18.21 10.47
CA PRO A 7 3.33 18.07 10.29
C PRO A 7 2.77 18.81 9.07
N GLY A 8 3.50 19.77 8.53
CA GLY A 8 3.07 20.61 7.40
C GLY A 8 3.77 20.25 6.09
N GLY A 9 3.41 20.99 5.04
CA GLY A 9 3.99 20.85 3.71
C GLY A 9 3.02 20.22 2.70
N ALA A 10 3.13 20.71 1.46
CA ALA A 10 2.29 20.27 0.34
C ALA A 10 2.71 18.90 -0.22
N ALA A 11 3.97 18.48 0.00
CA ALA A 11 4.47 17.17 -0.38
C ALA A 11 4.48 16.21 0.81
N ALA A 12 4.12 14.94 0.56
CA ALA A 12 4.17 13.90 1.59
C ALA A 12 4.44 12.51 1.00
N VAL A 13 5.08 11.65 1.80
CA VAL A 13 5.10 10.21 1.58
C VAL A 13 3.81 9.61 2.16
N VAL A 14 3.05 8.90 1.32
CA VAL A 14 1.74 8.34 1.68
C VAL A 14 1.79 6.83 1.60
N PHE A 15 1.74 6.19 2.75
CA PHE A 15 1.75 4.74 2.88
C PHE A 15 0.34 4.17 2.83
N VAL A 16 0.07 3.32 1.85
CA VAL A 16 -1.27 2.74 1.64
C VAL A 16 -1.20 1.22 1.81
N HIS A 17 -1.77 0.73 2.91
CA HIS A 17 -1.84 -0.70 3.21
C HIS A 17 -2.87 -1.42 2.34
N GLY A 18 -2.85 -2.75 2.36
CA GLY A 18 -3.80 -3.60 1.64
C GLY A 18 -4.75 -4.39 2.53
N ASN A 19 -5.04 -5.63 2.14
CA ASN A 19 -5.94 -6.54 2.83
C ASN A 19 -5.23 -7.84 3.26
N PRO A 20 -5.26 -8.22 4.52
CA PRO A 20 -5.59 -7.39 5.67
C PRO A 20 -4.38 -6.52 6.05
N GLY A 21 -4.61 -5.29 6.35
CA GLY A 21 -3.55 -4.39 6.80
C GLY A 21 -4.09 -3.41 7.81
N PRO A 22 -3.27 -2.94 8.74
CA PRO A 22 -3.40 -1.63 9.35
C PRO A 22 -2.24 -0.75 8.95
N ALA A 23 -2.35 0.53 9.26
CA ALA A 23 -1.25 1.49 9.14
C ALA A 23 0.01 1.06 9.92
N ASP A 24 -0.17 0.24 10.96
CA ASP A 24 0.92 -0.26 11.82
C ASP A 24 1.95 -1.11 11.05
N ASP A 25 1.59 -1.72 9.94
CA ASP A 25 2.51 -2.49 9.09
C ASP A 25 3.64 -1.61 8.49
N TRP A 26 3.41 -0.30 8.45
CA TRP A 26 4.33 0.69 7.91
C TRP A 26 5.23 1.36 8.95
N ARG A 27 5.07 1.05 10.25
CA ARG A 27 5.65 1.82 11.36
C ARG A 27 7.15 2.07 11.19
N GLU A 28 7.93 1.07 10.82
CA GLU A 28 9.37 1.24 10.64
C GLU A 28 9.71 2.10 9.42
N LEU A 29 9.14 1.81 8.26
CA LEU A 29 9.35 2.60 7.05
C LEU A 29 8.83 4.03 7.19
N LEU A 30 7.68 4.20 7.83
CA LEU A 30 7.09 5.52 8.11
C LEU A 30 8.04 6.38 8.94
N THR A 31 8.63 5.81 10.02
CA THR A 31 9.58 6.55 10.87
C THR A 31 10.79 7.02 10.07
N ARG A 32 11.40 6.12 9.28
CA ARG A 32 12.55 6.46 8.44
C ARG A 32 12.20 7.46 7.32
N ALA A 33 11.03 7.33 6.70
CA ALA A 33 10.56 8.29 5.69
C ALA A 33 10.29 9.67 6.31
N GLY A 34 9.89 9.70 7.58
CA GLY A 34 9.71 10.94 8.34
C GLY A 34 10.98 11.78 8.52
N GLU A 35 12.15 11.16 8.43
CA GLU A 35 13.45 11.86 8.43
C GLU A 35 13.69 12.64 7.12
N LEU A 36 13.02 12.23 6.03
CA LEU A 36 13.11 12.90 4.73
C LEU A 36 12.08 14.01 4.55
N GLY A 37 10.97 13.96 5.29
CA GLY A 37 9.87 14.91 5.16
C GLY A 37 8.57 14.39 5.77
N ARG A 38 7.46 15.06 5.45
CA ARG A 38 6.14 14.64 5.92
C ARG A 38 5.79 13.25 5.43
N ALA A 39 5.43 12.34 6.34
CA ALA A 39 5.02 10.98 6.03
C ALA A 39 3.73 10.62 6.78
N ILE A 40 2.79 9.98 6.09
CA ILE A 40 1.50 9.55 6.65
C ILE A 40 1.17 8.10 6.26
N ALA A 41 0.51 7.39 7.17
CA ALA A 41 -0.05 6.06 6.93
C ALA A 41 -1.48 6.02 7.48
N PRO A 42 -2.52 6.21 6.65
CA PRO A 42 -3.89 6.06 7.08
C PRO A 42 -4.26 4.59 7.27
N ASP A 43 -5.13 4.30 8.24
CA ASP A 43 -5.97 3.10 8.18
C ASP A 43 -7.10 3.37 7.19
N MET A 44 -7.22 2.57 6.16
CA MET A 44 -8.27 2.73 5.15
C MET A 44 -9.64 2.25 5.68
N PRO A 45 -10.77 2.81 5.23
CA PRO A 45 -12.10 2.42 5.68
C PRO A 45 -12.31 0.91 5.67
N GLY A 46 -12.79 0.34 6.78
CA GLY A 46 -12.96 -1.09 6.94
C GLY A 46 -11.81 -1.80 7.66
N TYR A 47 -10.65 -1.15 7.81
CA TYR A 47 -9.43 -1.74 8.36
C TYR A 47 -8.89 -0.96 9.56
N GLY A 48 -7.99 -1.61 10.31
CA GLY A 48 -7.30 -0.99 11.43
C GLY A 48 -8.23 -0.25 12.38
N ARG A 49 -7.87 0.97 12.74
CA ARG A 49 -8.62 1.89 13.61
C ARG A 49 -9.65 2.75 12.86
N ALA A 50 -9.66 2.69 11.51
CA ALA A 50 -10.66 3.43 10.73
C ALA A 50 -12.08 2.89 10.95
N ASP A 51 -13.06 3.74 10.70
CA ASP A 51 -14.46 3.35 10.69
C ASP A 51 -14.75 2.27 9.64
N LYS A 52 -15.80 1.50 9.89
CA LYS A 52 -16.24 0.39 9.06
C LYS A 52 -17.68 0.59 8.59
N PRO A 53 -17.96 1.72 7.90
CA PRO A 53 -19.32 2.09 7.54
C PRO A 53 -19.96 1.08 6.60
N LYS A 54 -21.24 0.82 6.80
CA LYS A 54 -21.97 -0.16 5.99
C LYS A 54 -22.23 0.31 4.57
N ASP A 55 -22.34 1.60 4.38
CA ASP A 55 -22.65 2.32 3.13
C ASP A 55 -21.42 2.77 2.35
N PHE A 56 -20.20 2.60 2.90
CA PHE A 56 -18.98 2.87 2.16
C PHE A 56 -18.88 1.96 0.93
N SER A 57 -18.45 2.55 -0.19
CA SER A 57 -18.18 1.81 -1.40
C SER A 57 -16.82 1.10 -1.28
N TYR A 58 -16.83 -0.14 -0.84
CA TYR A 58 -15.65 -1.01 -0.72
C TYR A 58 -15.16 -1.48 -2.10
N SER A 59 -14.93 -0.55 -3.01
CA SER A 59 -14.43 -0.80 -4.37
C SER A 59 -13.14 -0.02 -4.60
N VAL A 60 -12.35 -0.39 -5.61
CA VAL A 60 -11.14 0.37 -6.01
C VAL A 60 -11.45 1.85 -6.17
N ASP A 61 -12.56 2.18 -6.84
CA ASP A 61 -12.99 3.57 -7.05
C ASP A 61 -13.41 4.27 -5.76
N GLY A 62 -14.04 3.55 -4.81
CA GLY A 62 -14.43 4.08 -3.51
C GLY A 62 -13.22 4.46 -2.67
N TYR A 63 -12.24 3.58 -2.61
CA TYR A 63 -10.98 3.85 -1.90
C TYR A 63 -10.16 4.96 -2.55
N ALA A 64 -10.12 5.02 -3.89
CA ALA A 64 -9.45 6.12 -4.59
C ALA A 64 -10.07 7.48 -4.28
N ARG A 65 -11.41 7.58 -4.20
CA ARG A 65 -12.11 8.81 -3.77
C ARG A 65 -11.84 9.15 -2.31
N HIS A 66 -11.82 8.14 -1.43
CA HIS A 66 -11.48 8.35 -0.02
C HIS A 66 -10.06 8.90 0.14
N LEU A 67 -9.10 8.33 -0.59
CA LEU A 67 -7.72 8.80 -0.58
C LEU A 67 -7.63 10.25 -1.09
N ALA A 68 -8.35 10.59 -2.15
CA ALA A 68 -8.40 11.97 -2.66
C ALA A 68 -8.91 12.95 -1.60
N ALA A 69 -10.04 12.64 -0.96
CA ALA A 69 -10.62 13.49 0.09
C ALA A 69 -9.69 13.63 1.31
N LEU A 70 -9.00 12.55 1.69
CA LEU A 70 -8.03 12.57 2.79
C LEU A 70 -6.84 13.48 2.46
N LEU A 71 -6.26 13.36 1.27
CA LEU A 71 -5.11 14.17 0.86
C LEU A 71 -5.48 15.65 0.75
N ASP A 72 -6.68 15.95 0.22
CA ASP A 72 -7.23 17.29 0.16
C ASP A 72 -7.40 17.91 1.56
N GLN A 73 -8.04 17.19 2.49
CA GLN A 73 -8.19 17.64 3.88
C GLN A 73 -6.86 17.90 4.59
N LEU A 74 -5.81 17.17 4.21
CA LEU A 74 -4.48 17.31 4.77
C LEU A 74 -3.63 18.36 4.04
N GLY A 75 -4.14 18.99 2.99
CA GLY A 75 -3.42 19.95 2.15
C GLY A 75 -2.24 19.33 1.40
N ILE A 76 -2.30 18.01 1.10
CA ILE A 76 -1.25 17.31 0.36
C ILE A 76 -1.57 17.39 -1.13
N THR A 77 -0.80 18.21 -1.84
CA THR A 77 -0.94 18.41 -3.29
C THR A 77 0.12 17.66 -4.10
N ARG A 78 1.10 17.03 -3.43
CA ARG A 78 2.15 16.22 -4.04
C ARG A 78 2.40 14.96 -3.20
N ALA A 79 1.98 13.80 -3.70
CA ALA A 79 2.07 12.55 -2.96
C ALA A 79 3.09 11.59 -3.60
N HIS A 80 4.02 11.09 -2.78
CA HIS A 80 4.91 9.97 -3.06
C HIS A 80 4.29 8.73 -2.45
N ILE A 81 3.70 7.87 -3.27
CA ILE A 81 2.94 6.71 -2.82
C ILE A 81 3.89 5.56 -2.46
N VAL A 82 3.67 4.94 -1.30
CA VAL A 82 4.23 3.64 -0.92
C VAL A 82 3.08 2.70 -0.65
N ALA A 83 2.90 1.68 -1.45
CA ALA A 83 1.71 0.84 -1.41
C ALA A 83 2.05 -0.65 -1.33
N HIS A 84 1.16 -1.42 -0.70
CA HIS A 84 1.21 -2.86 -0.60
C HIS A 84 -0.16 -3.47 -0.89
N ASP A 85 -0.22 -4.64 -1.53
CA ASP A 85 -1.45 -5.41 -1.81
C ASP A 85 -2.54 -4.52 -2.44
N PHE A 86 -3.77 -4.49 -1.93
CA PHE A 86 -4.85 -3.63 -2.44
C PHE A 86 -4.55 -2.12 -2.35
N GLY A 87 -3.61 -1.72 -1.51
CA GLY A 87 -3.15 -0.32 -1.48
C GLY A 87 -2.63 0.16 -2.83
N GLY A 88 -2.00 -0.74 -3.62
CA GLY A 88 -1.59 -0.44 -4.99
C GLY A 88 -2.76 -0.07 -5.91
N PRO A 89 -3.72 -0.97 -6.16
CA PRO A 89 -4.90 -0.65 -6.95
C PRO A 89 -5.65 0.60 -6.49
N TRP A 90 -5.80 0.83 -5.19
CA TRP A 90 -6.47 2.02 -4.66
C TRP A 90 -5.72 3.30 -4.97
N ALA A 91 -4.42 3.32 -4.66
CA ALA A 91 -3.59 4.50 -4.86
C ALA A 91 -3.32 4.78 -6.34
N LEU A 92 -3.15 3.74 -7.16
CA LEU A 92 -2.94 3.92 -8.61
C LEU A 92 -4.21 4.36 -9.33
N ALA A 93 -5.40 3.94 -8.87
CA ALA A 93 -6.66 4.49 -9.37
C ALA A 93 -6.85 5.96 -8.98
N TRP A 94 -6.36 6.38 -7.81
CA TRP A 94 -6.26 7.79 -7.43
C TRP A 94 -5.26 8.53 -8.32
N ALA A 95 -4.04 8.00 -8.48
CA ALA A 95 -2.97 8.61 -9.27
C ALA A 95 -3.38 8.87 -10.73
N ALA A 96 -4.13 7.92 -11.33
CA ALA A 96 -4.65 8.08 -12.68
C ALA A 96 -5.69 9.21 -12.83
N ARG A 97 -6.37 9.60 -11.74
CA ARG A 97 -7.35 10.70 -11.72
C ARG A 97 -6.72 12.04 -11.35
N TYR A 98 -5.63 12.01 -10.60
CA TYR A 98 -4.93 13.19 -10.09
C TYR A 98 -3.44 13.17 -10.48
N PRO A 99 -3.12 13.15 -11.79
CA PRO A 99 -1.76 12.96 -12.29
C PRO A 99 -0.78 14.05 -11.83
N ASP A 100 -1.26 15.27 -11.62
CA ASP A 100 -0.44 16.39 -11.15
C ASP A 100 -0.05 16.25 -9.68
N ALA A 101 -0.92 15.66 -8.87
CA ALA A 101 -0.66 15.41 -7.46
C ALA A 101 0.16 14.11 -7.22
N PHE A 102 0.27 13.24 -8.22
CA PHE A 102 1.04 12.00 -8.15
C PHE A 102 2.49 12.23 -8.53
N ALA A 103 3.42 12.04 -7.60
CA ALA A 103 4.84 12.32 -7.78
C ALA A 103 5.69 11.09 -8.08
N SER A 104 5.53 10.01 -7.34
CA SER A 104 6.27 8.74 -7.53
C SER A 104 5.52 7.57 -6.89
N ALA A 105 5.89 6.35 -7.24
CA ALA A 105 5.38 5.12 -6.65
C ALA A 105 6.48 4.22 -6.10
N THR A 106 6.26 3.67 -4.91
CA THR A 106 6.93 2.48 -4.39
C THR A 106 5.88 1.39 -4.25
N LEU A 107 6.01 0.32 -5.02
CA LEU A 107 5.04 -0.77 -5.11
C LEU A 107 5.65 -2.02 -4.50
N ILE A 108 5.15 -2.45 -3.36
CA ILE A 108 5.64 -3.62 -2.62
C ILE A 108 4.63 -4.74 -2.77
N ASN A 109 4.97 -5.78 -3.53
CA ASN A 109 4.06 -6.89 -3.85
C ASN A 109 2.66 -6.38 -4.27
N THR A 110 2.64 -5.41 -5.18
CA THR A 110 1.41 -4.79 -5.69
C THR A 110 1.66 -3.96 -6.95
N GLY A 111 0.61 -3.42 -7.53
CA GLY A 111 0.66 -2.50 -8.68
C GLY A 111 -0.58 -2.62 -9.58
N VAL A 112 -0.40 -2.39 -10.88
CA VAL A 112 -1.39 -2.73 -11.90
C VAL A 112 -1.29 -4.23 -12.21
N LEU A 113 -2.39 -4.96 -12.05
CA LEU A 113 -2.37 -6.42 -12.15
C LEU A 113 -2.98 -6.89 -13.47
N THR A 114 -2.25 -6.69 -14.57
CA THR A 114 -2.70 -7.08 -15.91
C THR A 114 -2.74 -8.60 -16.06
N GLY A 115 -3.88 -9.14 -16.52
CA GLY A 115 -4.07 -10.56 -16.72
C GLY A 115 -4.04 -11.39 -15.43
N TYR A 116 -4.21 -10.73 -14.26
CA TYR A 116 -4.24 -11.39 -12.98
C TYR A 116 -5.48 -12.26 -12.81
N ARG A 117 -5.28 -13.43 -12.21
CA ARG A 117 -6.34 -14.34 -11.81
C ARG A 117 -6.38 -14.45 -10.29
N TRP A 118 -7.58 -14.31 -9.73
CA TRP A 118 -7.79 -14.38 -8.30
C TRP A 118 -7.19 -15.64 -7.67
N HIS A 119 -6.40 -15.46 -6.62
CA HIS A 119 -5.87 -16.54 -5.79
C HIS A 119 -7.00 -17.32 -5.09
N ARG A 120 -6.68 -18.48 -4.51
CA ARG A 120 -7.67 -19.39 -3.93
C ARG A 120 -8.61 -18.75 -2.89
N TYR A 121 -8.08 -17.97 -1.95
CA TYR A 121 -8.89 -17.31 -0.92
C TYR A 121 -9.80 -16.23 -1.52
N ALA A 122 -9.30 -15.46 -2.45
CA ALA A 122 -10.10 -14.48 -3.16
C ALA A 122 -11.31 -15.11 -3.84
N ARG A 123 -11.14 -16.27 -4.46
CA ARG A 123 -12.27 -17.03 -5.07
C ARG A 123 -13.29 -17.44 -4.02
N ILE A 124 -12.86 -17.90 -2.84
CA ILE A 124 -13.74 -18.23 -1.72
C ILE A 124 -14.51 -16.98 -1.25
N TRP A 125 -13.83 -15.88 -0.98
CA TRP A 125 -14.46 -14.64 -0.50
C TRP A 125 -15.41 -14.00 -1.52
N ARG A 126 -15.16 -14.19 -2.80
CA ARG A 126 -16.04 -13.72 -3.88
C ARG A 126 -17.33 -14.54 -4.02
N THR A 127 -17.34 -15.78 -3.55
CA THR A 127 -18.51 -16.67 -3.60
C THR A 127 -19.42 -16.39 -2.41
N ALA A 128 -20.66 -15.95 -2.69
CA ALA A 128 -21.65 -15.68 -1.66
C ALA A 128 -21.97 -16.96 -0.85
N GLY A 129 -22.17 -16.82 0.45
CA GLY A 129 -22.35 -17.92 1.39
C GLY A 129 -21.01 -18.57 1.79
N LEU A 130 -20.21 -19.02 0.82
CA LEU A 130 -18.93 -19.67 1.10
C LEU A 130 -17.93 -18.70 1.76
N GLY A 131 -17.87 -17.46 1.29
CA GLY A 131 -17.02 -16.42 1.89
C GLY A 131 -17.38 -16.13 3.33
N GLU A 132 -18.67 -16.05 3.66
CA GLU A 132 -19.17 -15.83 5.02
C GLU A 132 -18.82 -17.01 5.94
N VAL A 133 -19.05 -18.25 5.48
CA VAL A 133 -18.70 -19.45 6.24
C VAL A 133 -17.19 -19.53 6.50
N PHE A 134 -16.36 -19.29 5.47
CA PHE A 134 -14.91 -19.26 5.61
C PHE A 134 -14.46 -18.22 6.65
N GLN A 135 -14.99 -17.00 6.57
CA GLN A 135 -14.67 -15.94 7.51
C GLN A 135 -15.15 -16.25 8.95
N ALA A 136 -16.29 -16.93 9.08
CA ALA A 136 -16.84 -17.31 10.39
C ALA A 136 -16.01 -18.41 11.08
N THR A 137 -15.52 -19.37 10.30
CA THR A 137 -14.84 -20.56 10.81
C THR A 137 -13.32 -20.41 10.91
N THR A 138 -12.72 -19.35 10.33
CA THR A 138 -11.29 -19.12 10.42
C THR A 138 -10.88 -18.78 11.87
N SER A 139 -10.32 -19.75 12.56
CA SER A 139 -9.77 -19.61 13.90
C SER A 139 -8.29 -19.16 13.86
N ARG A 140 -7.78 -18.63 14.99
CA ARG A 140 -6.36 -18.23 15.09
C ARG A 140 -5.38 -19.37 14.79
N PRO A 141 -5.57 -20.63 15.31
CA PRO A 141 -4.69 -21.74 14.97
C PRO A 141 -4.70 -22.07 13.47
N ALA A 142 -5.88 -22.10 12.86
CA ALA A 142 -6.01 -22.34 11.42
C ALA A 142 -5.35 -21.23 10.59
N PHE A 143 -5.52 -19.98 10.97
CA PHE A 143 -4.89 -18.83 10.32
C PHE A 143 -3.36 -18.91 10.42
N ARG A 144 -2.81 -19.21 11.62
CA ARG A 144 -1.37 -19.40 11.81
C ARG A 144 -0.81 -20.50 10.90
N LEU A 145 -1.52 -21.63 10.80
CA LEU A 145 -1.10 -22.75 9.97
C LEU A 145 -1.07 -22.34 8.48
N LEU A 146 -2.15 -21.74 8.00
CA LEU A 146 -2.29 -21.38 6.57
C LEU A 146 -1.32 -20.28 6.19
N LEU A 147 -1.30 -19.17 6.94
CA LEU A 147 -0.46 -18.02 6.61
C LEU A 147 1.03 -18.34 6.78
N GLY A 148 1.40 -19.07 7.85
CA GLY A 148 2.78 -19.45 8.12
C GLY A 148 3.36 -20.40 7.07
N ARG A 149 2.54 -21.30 6.48
CA ARG A 149 2.99 -22.16 5.37
C ARG A 149 3.25 -21.36 4.08
N GLU A 150 2.48 -20.32 3.86
CA GLU A 150 2.59 -19.47 2.65
C GLU A 150 3.65 -18.38 2.82
N ASN A 151 3.93 -17.96 4.06
CA ASN A 151 4.87 -16.90 4.39
C ASN A 151 5.82 -17.37 5.52
N PRO A 152 6.73 -18.30 5.26
CA PRO A 152 7.54 -18.95 6.29
C PRO A 152 8.55 -18.02 6.98
N ARG A 153 8.79 -16.82 6.44
CA ARG A 153 9.65 -15.81 7.05
C ARG A 153 8.94 -14.93 8.07
N LEU A 154 7.59 -14.92 8.08
CA LEU A 154 6.84 -14.21 9.10
C LEU A 154 6.97 -14.91 10.45
N THR A 155 7.26 -14.13 11.49
CA THR A 155 7.24 -14.62 12.86
C THR A 155 5.80 -14.90 13.33
N ARG A 156 5.67 -15.73 14.36
CA ARG A 156 4.36 -16.03 14.94
C ARG A 156 3.63 -14.77 15.40
N ASP A 157 4.35 -13.83 16.00
CA ASP A 157 3.77 -12.56 16.47
C ASP A 157 3.30 -11.66 15.31
N GLN A 158 4.01 -11.67 14.17
CA GLN A 158 3.56 -10.97 12.98
C GLN A 158 2.28 -11.58 12.43
N ILE A 159 2.20 -12.91 12.34
CA ILE A 159 1.00 -13.63 11.91
C ILE A 159 -0.18 -13.34 12.87
N ASP A 160 0.05 -13.30 14.17
CA ASP A 160 -0.98 -12.97 15.14
C ASP A 160 -1.50 -11.55 15.02
N ARG A 161 -0.61 -10.57 14.77
CA ARG A 161 -1.02 -9.19 14.50
C ARG A 161 -1.89 -9.09 13.24
N ILE A 162 -1.53 -9.79 12.17
CA ILE A 162 -2.32 -9.84 10.93
C ILE A 162 -3.70 -10.46 11.20
N TYR A 163 -3.76 -11.54 11.99
CA TYR A 163 -5.02 -12.14 12.41
C TYR A 163 -5.88 -11.16 13.21
N ASP A 164 -5.30 -10.51 14.23
CA ASP A 164 -6.03 -9.58 15.10
C ASP A 164 -6.57 -8.37 14.33
N ALA A 165 -5.83 -7.88 13.35
CA ALA A 165 -6.28 -6.80 12.46
C ALA A 165 -7.51 -7.21 11.61
N SER A 166 -7.66 -8.49 11.31
CA SER A 166 -8.72 -9.01 10.41
C SER A 166 -9.92 -9.66 11.14
N ARG A 167 -9.85 -9.92 12.44
CA ARG A 167 -10.81 -10.79 13.14
C ARG A 167 -12.21 -10.22 13.38
N SER A 168 -12.37 -8.89 13.36
CA SER A 168 -13.67 -8.26 13.61
C SER A 168 -14.67 -8.55 12.49
N TRP A 169 -15.94 -8.78 12.83
CA TRP A 169 -16.99 -9.00 11.82
C TRP A 169 -17.15 -7.82 10.87
N ALA A 170 -16.92 -6.60 11.34
CA ALA A 170 -16.98 -5.42 10.52
C ALA A 170 -15.87 -5.43 9.45
N THR A 171 -14.63 -5.80 9.83
CA THR A 171 -13.51 -5.97 8.88
C THR A 171 -13.75 -7.15 7.94
N LYS A 172 -14.23 -8.29 8.45
CA LYS A 172 -14.58 -9.46 7.60
C LYS A 172 -15.59 -9.09 6.53
N ARG A 173 -16.63 -8.30 6.87
CA ARG A 173 -17.59 -7.77 5.88
C ARG A 173 -16.94 -6.83 4.87
N ALA A 174 -16.03 -5.95 5.31
CA ALA A 174 -15.29 -5.06 4.42
C ALA A 174 -14.48 -5.87 3.40
N VAL A 175 -13.78 -6.91 3.84
CA VAL A 175 -13.04 -7.84 2.97
C VAL A 175 -13.95 -8.47 1.92
N LEU A 176 -15.08 -9.07 2.33
CA LEU A 176 -16.03 -9.70 1.40
C LEU A 176 -16.57 -8.71 0.38
N LYS A 177 -16.95 -7.50 0.83
CA LYS A 177 -17.43 -6.43 -0.05
C LYS A 177 -16.35 -6.00 -1.05
N LEU A 178 -15.11 -5.78 -0.59
CA LEU A 178 -13.98 -5.39 -1.43
C LEU A 178 -13.75 -6.40 -2.56
N TYR A 179 -13.60 -7.67 -2.23
CA TYR A 179 -13.34 -8.70 -3.23
C TYR A 179 -14.49 -8.87 -4.23
N ARG A 180 -15.74 -8.78 -3.77
CA ARG A 180 -16.93 -8.90 -4.64
C ARG A 180 -17.12 -7.67 -5.52
N ALA A 181 -16.80 -6.47 -5.03
CA ALA A 181 -16.92 -5.22 -5.78
C ALA A 181 -15.75 -4.98 -6.76
N THR A 182 -14.69 -5.82 -6.73
CA THR A 182 -13.50 -5.64 -7.56
C THR A 182 -13.42 -6.71 -8.65
N PRO A 183 -13.91 -6.48 -9.86
CA PRO A 183 -13.59 -7.31 -11.01
C PRO A 183 -12.10 -7.28 -11.31
N ALA A 184 -11.50 -8.42 -11.74
CA ALA A 184 -10.06 -8.47 -12.01
C ALA A 184 -9.60 -7.41 -13.05
N ALA A 185 -10.45 -7.08 -14.02
CA ALA A 185 -10.18 -6.05 -15.01
C ALA A 185 -9.94 -4.64 -14.40
N LYS A 186 -10.56 -4.33 -13.25
CA LYS A 186 -10.35 -3.05 -12.54
C LYS A 186 -8.93 -2.92 -11.97
N LEU A 187 -8.24 -4.03 -11.73
CA LEU A 187 -6.88 -4.04 -11.20
C LEU A 187 -5.83 -3.64 -12.25
N ALA A 188 -6.16 -3.76 -13.53
CA ALA A 188 -5.31 -3.34 -14.64
C ALA A 188 -5.67 -1.94 -15.17
N GLY A 189 -6.85 -1.42 -14.83
CA GLY A 189 -7.44 -0.20 -15.41
C GLY A 189 -6.56 1.05 -15.39
N PRO A 190 -5.78 1.35 -14.35
CA PRO A 190 -4.93 2.54 -14.30
C PRO A 190 -3.74 2.54 -15.26
N ALA A 191 -3.32 1.39 -15.80
CA ALA A 191 -2.07 1.27 -16.57
C ALA A 191 -1.99 2.25 -17.75
N ALA A 192 -3.05 2.33 -18.56
CA ALA A 192 -3.07 3.18 -19.76
C ALA A 192 -2.96 4.67 -19.43
N ALA A 193 -3.56 5.12 -18.32
CA ALA A 193 -3.50 6.52 -17.89
C ALA A 193 -2.14 6.87 -17.24
N LEU A 194 -1.51 5.92 -16.55
CA LEU A 194 -0.24 6.13 -15.86
C LEU A 194 0.97 6.04 -16.81
N ARG A 195 0.88 5.21 -17.84
CA ARG A 195 1.99 4.96 -18.77
C ARG A 195 2.61 6.23 -19.38
N PRO A 196 1.84 7.19 -19.92
CA PRO A 196 2.42 8.40 -20.52
C PRO A 196 3.04 9.36 -19.49
N LEU A 197 2.70 9.21 -18.19
CA LEU A 197 3.28 10.02 -17.13
C LEU A 197 4.71 9.57 -16.79
N ASP A 198 5.01 8.30 -16.97
CA ASP A 198 6.27 7.63 -16.61
C ASP A 198 6.92 8.17 -15.33
N ARG A 199 6.08 8.35 -14.28
CA ARG A 199 6.56 8.84 -12.99
C ARG A 199 7.55 7.86 -12.40
N PRO A 200 8.58 8.33 -11.67
CA PRO A 200 9.54 7.47 -11.01
C PRO A 200 8.86 6.38 -10.19
N ALA A 201 9.24 5.13 -10.42
CA ALA A 201 8.66 3.99 -9.71
C ALA A 201 9.74 3.01 -9.25
N LEU A 202 9.58 2.52 -8.01
CA LEU A 202 10.34 1.41 -7.44
C LEU A 202 9.36 0.27 -7.18
N VAL A 203 9.63 -0.90 -7.75
CA VAL A 203 8.86 -2.12 -7.57
C VAL A 203 9.69 -3.10 -6.76
N ILE A 204 9.18 -3.53 -5.63
CA ILE A 204 9.83 -4.54 -4.76
C ILE A 204 8.91 -5.75 -4.70
N TRP A 205 9.46 -6.94 -4.98
CA TRP A 205 8.63 -8.14 -5.06
C TRP A 205 9.29 -9.35 -4.44
N GLY A 206 8.60 -10.01 -3.51
CA GLY A 206 9.00 -11.30 -2.96
C GLY A 206 8.74 -12.44 -3.97
N THR A 207 9.78 -13.21 -4.30
CA THR A 207 9.68 -14.27 -5.32
C THR A 207 8.81 -15.45 -4.92
N LYS A 208 8.45 -15.55 -3.62
CA LYS A 208 7.60 -16.60 -3.04
C LYS A 208 6.22 -16.10 -2.64
N ASP A 209 5.77 -14.95 -3.19
CA ASP A 209 4.41 -14.47 -2.97
C ASP A 209 3.38 -15.51 -3.42
N ALA A 210 2.57 -15.99 -2.48
CA ALA A 210 1.55 -17.02 -2.72
C ALA A 210 0.26 -16.45 -3.33
N TYR A 211 0.10 -15.12 -3.38
CA TYR A 211 -1.12 -14.43 -3.81
C TYR A 211 -0.94 -13.72 -5.14
N LEU A 212 0.18 -13.06 -5.34
CA LEU A 212 0.50 -12.29 -6.52
C LEU A 212 1.74 -12.87 -7.23
N PRO A 213 1.56 -13.48 -8.42
CA PRO A 213 2.65 -14.10 -9.17
C PRO A 213 3.79 -13.11 -9.44
N ARG A 214 5.04 -13.57 -9.30
CA ARG A 214 6.25 -12.75 -9.48
C ARG A 214 6.35 -12.08 -10.86
N GLU A 215 5.72 -12.66 -11.86
CA GLU A 215 5.68 -12.11 -13.22
C GLU A 215 4.93 -10.76 -13.27
N GLN A 216 4.12 -10.47 -12.25
CA GLN A 216 3.46 -9.17 -12.13
C GLN A 216 4.45 -8.04 -11.85
N ALA A 217 5.63 -8.31 -11.27
CA ALA A 217 6.66 -7.31 -11.05
C ALA A 217 7.11 -6.67 -12.38
N GLU A 218 7.48 -7.47 -13.38
CA GLU A 218 7.88 -6.96 -14.69
C GLU A 218 6.72 -6.30 -15.45
N ARG A 219 5.49 -6.75 -15.22
CA ARG A 219 4.30 -6.13 -15.82
C ARG A 219 4.06 -4.69 -15.37
N GLN A 220 4.69 -4.24 -14.26
CA GLN A 220 4.59 -2.85 -13.81
C GLN A 220 5.15 -1.86 -14.84
N ARG A 221 6.05 -2.30 -15.74
CA ARG A 221 6.53 -1.49 -16.88
C ARG A 221 5.43 -1.11 -17.87
N GLN A 222 4.26 -1.75 -17.78
CA GLN A 222 3.09 -1.33 -18.58
C GLN A 222 2.51 0.01 -18.11
N ALA A 223 2.66 0.34 -16.82
CA ALA A 223 2.23 1.61 -16.23
C ALA A 223 3.40 2.56 -15.98
N PHE A 224 4.59 2.02 -15.72
CA PHE A 224 5.82 2.75 -15.38
C PHE A 224 6.97 2.18 -16.22
N PRO A 225 7.14 2.61 -17.48
CA PRO A 225 8.18 2.10 -18.37
C PRO A 225 9.59 2.13 -17.78
N SER A 226 9.93 3.20 -17.04
CA SER A 226 11.24 3.42 -16.41
C SER A 226 11.35 2.85 -14.98
N ALA A 227 10.42 1.99 -14.53
CA ALA A 227 10.43 1.45 -13.17
C ALA A 227 11.72 0.68 -12.85
N GLN A 228 12.27 0.92 -11.65
CA GLN A 228 13.28 0.08 -11.03
C GLN A 228 12.58 -1.14 -10.41
N ILE A 229 13.06 -2.35 -10.71
CA ILE A 229 12.45 -3.60 -10.21
C ILE A 229 13.47 -4.36 -9.40
N GLU A 230 13.11 -4.63 -8.14
CA GLU A 230 13.92 -5.36 -7.15
C GLU A 230 13.18 -6.62 -6.75
N MET A 231 13.75 -7.77 -7.11
CA MET A 231 13.22 -9.08 -6.74
C MET A 231 13.91 -9.55 -5.45
N LEU A 232 13.12 -9.79 -4.41
CA LEU A 232 13.63 -10.32 -3.14
C LEU A 232 13.45 -11.84 -3.10
N ASP A 233 14.54 -12.56 -3.35
CA ASP A 233 14.49 -14.01 -3.44
C ASP A 233 14.14 -14.66 -2.09
N GLY A 234 13.26 -15.67 -2.15
CA GLY A 234 12.80 -16.40 -0.98
C GLY A 234 11.82 -15.64 -0.07
N HIS A 235 11.48 -14.38 -0.37
CA HIS A 235 10.50 -13.61 0.41
C HIS A 235 9.07 -13.81 -0.10
N GLY A 236 8.11 -13.73 0.83
CA GLY A 236 6.68 -13.90 0.58
C GLY A 236 5.98 -12.59 0.22
N HIS A 237 4.73 -12.49 0.66
CA HIS A 237 3.87 -11.35 0.32
C HIS A 237 4.16 -10.10 1.17
N TRP A 238 4.49 -10.26 2.46
CA TRP A 238 4.74 -9.15 3.38
C TRP A 238 6.24 -8.85 3.52
N VAL A 239 6.93 -8.59 2.41
CA VAL A 239 8.39 -8.37 2.44
C VAL A 239 8.81 -7.27 3.41
N MET A 240 7.98 -6.23 3.60
CA MET A 240 8.24 -5.13 4.53
C MET A 240 8.16 -5.56 6.01
N LEU A 241 7.50 -6.69 6.31
CA LEU A 241 7.49 -7.29 7.63
C LEU A 241 8.54 -8.40 7.77
N GLU A 242 8.83 -9.11 6.67
CA GLU A 242 9.79 -10.22 6.66
C GLU A 242 11.24 -9.74 6.74
N ASP A 243 11.56 -8.65 6.04
CA ASP A 243 12.90 -8.03 6.02
C ASP A 243 12.78 -6.50 5.92
N PRO A 244 12.37 -5.85 7.01
CA PRO A 244 12.18 -4.40 7.03
C PRO A 244 13.45 -3.62 6.76
N GLY A 245 14.62 -4.15 7.16
CA GLY A 245 15.92 -3.53 6.92
C GLY A 245 16.26 -3.49 5.43
N ARG A 246 16.08 -4.61 4.73
CA ARG A 246 16.31 -4.70 3.28
C ARG A 246 15.35 -3.80 2.51
N VAL A 247 14.07 -3.83 2.85
CA VAL A 247 13.07 -2.96 2.20
C VAL A 247 13.41 -1.49 2.43
N ALA A 248 13.76 -1.09 3.66
CA ALA A 248 14.16 0.28 3.95
C ALA A 248 15.41 0.72 3.16
N SER A 249 16.40 -0.17 3.00
CA SER A 249 17.61 0.13 2.21
C SER A 249 17.35 0.41 0.73
N LEU A 250 16.20 -0.02 0.20
CA LEU A 250 15.74 0.25 -1.16
C LEU A 250 14.84 1.49 -1.22
N VAL A 251 13.87 1.56 -0.31
CA VAL A 251 12.80 2.58 -0.32
C VAL A 251 13.35 3.95 0.07
N ILE A 252 14.14 4.04 1.14
CA ILE A 252 14.57 5.34 1.68
C ILE A 252 15.47 6.10 0.69
N PRO A 253 16.50 5.49 0.07
CA PRO A 253 17.28 6.18 -0.96
C PRO A 253 16.46 6.54 -2.21
N PHE A 254 15.47 5.70 -2.59
CA PHE A 254 14.57 6.04 -3.68
C PHE A 254 13.76 7.30 -3.34
N LEU A 255 13.11 7.35 -2.19
CA LEU A 255 12.32 8.49 -1.74
C LEU A 255 13.18 9.75 -1.60
N ALA A 256 14.39 9.65 -1.06
CA ALA A 256 15.31 10.78 -0.90
C ALA A 256 15.63 11.46 -2.25
N ARG A 257 15.69 10.70 -3.33
CA ARG A 257 15.89 11.28 -4.70
C ARG A 257 14.64 11.97 -5.25
N GLN A 258 13.46 11.68 -4.72
CA GLN A 258 12.18 12.20 -5.23
C GLN A 258 11.65 13.38 -4.41
N LEU A 259 12.03 13.46 -3.13
CA LEU A 259 11.65 14.56 -2.25
C LEU A 259 12.58 15.75 -2.48
N PRO A 260 12.07 17.00 -2.44
CA PRO A 260 12.95 18.16 -2.40
C PRO A 260 13.84 18.05 -1.16
N GLY A 261 15.13 18.25 -1.34
CA GLY A 261 16.07 18.27 -0.20
C GLY A 261 15.58 19.23 0.89
N PRO A 262 16.01 19.04 2.15
CA PRO A 262 15.69 19.99 3.20
C PRO A 262 16.04 21.39 2.69
N ALA A 263 15.10 22.33 2.82
CA ALA A 263 15.34 23.72 2.44
C ALA A 263 16.63 24.16 3.17
N THR A 264 17.72 24.29 2.43
CA THR A 264 18.93 24.89 2.97
C THR A 264 18.52 26.30 3.39
N GLY A 265 18.45 26.52 4.69
CA GLY A 265 18.06 27.81 5.26
C GLY A 265 18.85 28.91 4.54
N SER A 266 18.13 29.86 3.96
CA SER A 266 18.77 31.07 3.44
C SER A 266 19.68 31.60 4.52
N PRO A 267 20.94 31.94 4.23
CA PRO A 267 21.81 32.57 5.23
C PRO A 267 21.09 33.81 5.73
N VAL A 268 20.87 33.87 7.04
CA VAL A 268 20.38 35.08 7.72
C VAL A 268 21.37 36.17 7.39
N SER A 269 20.96 37.15 6.58
CA SER A 269 21.78 38.36 6.35
C SER A 269 22.04 38.99 7.70
N PRO A 270 23.31 39.34 8.03
CA PRO A 270 23.60 40.04 9.25
C PRO A 270 22.87 41.39 9.27
N PRO A 271 22.43 41.89 10.43
CA PRO A 271 21.78 43.18 10.52
C PRO A 271 22.74 44.29 10.03
N PRO A 272 22.21 45.32 9.34
CA PRO A 272 23.04 46.45 8.93
C PRO A 272 23.66 47.08 10.17
N GLY A 273 24.97 47.21 10.15
CA GLY A 273 25.78 47.81 11.22
C GLY A 273 25.31 49.21 11.55
N SER A 274 25.21 49.46 12.84
CA SER A 274 25.06 50.79 13.48
C SER A 274 26.33 51.61 13.31
#